data_ca814a723762475092b3a1214011b77d
#
_entry.id   ca814a723762475092b3a1214011b77d
#
_cell.length_a   1.000
_cell.length_b   1.000
_cell.length_c   1.000
_cell.angle_alpha   90.00
_cell.angle_beta   90.00
_cell.angle_gamma   90.00
#
_symmetry.space_group_name_H-M   'P 1'
#
loop_
_entity.id
_entity.type
_entity.pdbx_description
1 polymer ?
#
loop_
_entity_poly.entity_id
_entity_poly.type
_entity_poly.pdbx_seq_one_letter_code
_entity_poly.pdbx_strand_id
1 'polypeptide(L)'
;LASHKKSPPARQPPQVCVFFEFNSETHELKKTVVEGKGLHAGGQYDRAARRAYVKRDVNGGFDLNVANKGFGLLLQNMLGSFSATAVQIGVTGAYKQVHAPGSLQGKTMTVQKGVPQTNGTVIPITYTGVKFSDWEISCKEGEIATLKLTVDAWDELNPNTSPAGPALATASYPVASEFHFAQANLLLGGTATTTSGVTSVASGVNIASVTNCSIKQSNPFKADRYFYGSNGRKAEQIENATHALTGQLDVEFVTQAAVYDLFTSDAAVALEVSFVGPSIGASNYTLDIIIPNIHFDGETPKIGGPDVLSSMTMPFTGLDDQVNNPIQITYISTDTAV
;
A
#
# COMPACT_ATOMS: atom_id res chain seq x y z
N LEU A 1 -21.43 2.10 -45.52
CA LEU A 1 -21.02 1.06 -44.58
C LEU A 1 -19.50 1.03 -44.51
N ALA A 2 -18.91 1.82 -43.60
CA ALA A 2 -17.48 1.81 -43.34
C ALA A 2 -17.19 0.77 -42.25
N SER A 3 -16.48 -0.31 -42.63
CA SER A 3 -16.00 -1.29 -41.71
C SER A 3 -14.85 -0.72 -40.88
N HIS A 4 -15.09 -0.46 -39.60
CA HIS A 4 -14.02 -0.17 -38.65
C HIS A 4 -13.20 -1.45 -38.42
N LYS A 5 -12.03 -1.56 -39.05
CA LYS A 5 -11.00 -2.51 -38.63
C LYS A 5 -10.58 -2.15 -37.21
N LYS A 6 -10.96 -2.99 -36.23
CA LYS A 6 -10.31 -2.95 -34.91
C LYS A 6 -8.83 -3.19 -35.10
N SER A 7 -8.01 -2.20 -34.78
CA SER A 7 -6.56 -2.41 -34.64
C SER A 7 -6.30 -3.55 -33.66
N PRO A 8 -5.32 -4.43 -33.94
CA PRO A 8 -4.94 -5.45 -32.98
C PRO A 8 -4.51 -4.77 -31.66
N PRO A 9 -4.78 -5.37 -30.49
CA PRO A 9 -4.36 -4.81 -29.22
C PRO A 9 -2.85 -4.57 -29.27
N ALA A 10 -2.45 -3.37 -28.91
CA ALA A 10 -1.03 -3.02 -28.79
C ALA A 10 -0.35 -4.06 -27.92
N ARG A 11 0.81 -4.56 -28.38
CA ARG A 11 1.63 -5.52 -27.65
C ARG A 11 1.91 -4.94 -26.28
N GLN A 12 1.35 -5.53 -25.23
CA GLN A 12 1.62 -5.10 -23.86
C GLN A 12 3.15 -5.12 -23.66
N PRO A 13 3.72 -4.09 -23.02
CA PRO A 13 5.12 -4.15 -22.61
C PRO A 13 5.34 -5.38 -21.72
N PRO A 14 6.56 -5.93 -21.66
CA PRO A 14 6.84 -7.08 -20.83
C PRO A 14 6.36 -6.78 -19.40
N GLN A 15 5.44 -7.60 -18.90
CA GLN A 15 4.94 -7.45 -17.54
C GLN A 15 6.08 -7.83 -16.58
N VAL A 16 6.48 -6.89 -15.75
CA VAL A 16 7.36 -7.20 -14.61
C VAL A 16 6.52 -8.02 -13.64
N CYS A 17 6.93 -9.27 -13.43
CA CYS A 17 6.30 -10.17 -12.48
C CYS A 17 7.15 -10.19 -11.22
N VAL A 18 6.60 -9.77 -10.09
CA VAL A 18 7.28 -9.81 -8.79
C VAL A 18 6.53 -10.78 -7.89
N PHE A 19 7.27 -11.60 -7.16
CA PHE A 19 6.74 -12.58 -6.23
C PHE A 19 7.02 -12.12 -4.80
N PHE A 20 5.99 -12.15 -3.97
CA PHE A 20 6.07 -11.77 -2.58
C PHE A 20 5.74 -12.95 -1.67
N GLU A 21 6.48 -13.09 -0.59
CA GLU A 21 6.06 -13.85 0.57
C GLU A 21 5.07 -12.99 1.35
N PHE A 22 4.00 -13.58 1.88
CA PHE A 22 2.95 -12.86 2.59
C PHE A 22 2.58 -13.60 3.89
N ASN A 23 2.20 -12.82 4.90
CA ASN A 23 1.78 -13.35 6.20
C ASN A 23 0.34 -13.81 6.17
N SER A 24 -0.53 -13.03 5.54
CA SER A 24 -1.95 -13.33 5.38
C SER A 24 -2.54 -12.67 4.14
N GLU A 25 -3.65 -13.22 3.64
CA GLU A 25 -4.45 -12.63 2.57
C GLU A 25 -5.93 -12.89 2.78
N THR A 26 -6.78 -11.96 2.33
CA THR A 26 -8.23 -12.00 2.52
C THR A 26 -9.02 -11.69 1.26
N HIS A 27 -8.40 -11.82 0.07
CA HIS A 27 -9.08 -11.53 -1.19
C HIS A 27 -10.24 -12.47 -1.44
N GLU A 28 -11.39 -11.89 -1.76
CA GLU A 28 -12.62 -12.63 -2.05
C GLU A 28 -13.43 -12.00 -3.19
N LEU A 29 -14.11 -12.85 -3.93
CA LEU A 29 -15.12 -12.45 -4.90
C LEU A 29 -16.51 -12.50 -4.26
N LYS A 30 -17.18 -11.37 -4.15
CA LYS A 30 -18.58 -11.24 -3.76
C LYS A 30 -19.47 -11.13 -5.00
N LYS A 31 -20.54 -11.92 -5.03
CA LYS A 31 -21.53 -11.91 -6.11
C LYS A 31 -22.85 -11.38 -5.59
N THR A 32 -23.40 -10.35 -6.23
CA THR A 32 -24.76 -9.92 -5.97
C THR A 32 -25.71 -10.67 -6.91
N VAL A 33 -26.69 -11.35 -6.33
CA VAL A 33 -27.68 -12.12 -7.04
C VAL A 33 -29.06 -11.50 -6.81
N VAL A 34 -29.88 -11.44 -7.83
CA VAL A 34 -31.29 -11.05 -7.74
C VAL A 34 -32.17 -12.20 -8.15
N GLU A 35 -33.30 -12.31 -7.50
CA GLU A 35 -34.33 -13.30 -7.77
C GLU A 35 -35.62 -12.59 -8.14
N GLY A 36 -36.07 -12.80 -9.36
CA GLY A 36 -37.31 -12.18 -9.84
C GLY A 36 -38.54 -12.81 -9.16
N LYS A 37 -39.18 -12.05 -8.29
CA LYS A 37 -40.40 -12.46 -7.62
C LYS A 37 -41.59 -12.26 -8.55
N GLY A 38 -42.47 -13.25 -8.64
CA GLY A 38 -43.68 -13.17 -9.42
C GLY A 38 -44.64 -14.28 -9.04
N LEU A 39 -45.88 -13.91 -8.76
CA LEU A 39 -46.95 -14.86 -8.48
C LEU A 39 -47.21 -15.73 -9.70
N HIS A 40 -47.37 -17.03 -9.48
CA HIS A 40 -47.82 -17.98 -10.49
C HIS A 40 -48.72 -19.04 -9.83
N ALA A 41 -49.69 -19.53 -10.59
CA ALA A 41 -50.60 -20.54 -10.11
C ALA A 41 -49.86 -21.84 -9.73
N GLY A 42 -50.16 -22.37 -8.55
CA GLY A 42 -49.60 -23.62 -8.05
C GLY A 42 -48.19 -23.59 -7.52
N GLY A 43 -47.54 -22.41 -7.39
CA GLY A 43 -46.17 -22.28 -6.89
C GLY A 43 -46.10 -21.57 -5.53
N GLN A 44 -45.40 -22.18 -4.58
CA GLN A 44 -45.13 -21.61 -3.27
C GLN A 44 -43.69 -21.11 -3.12
N TYR A 45 -42.85 -21.36 -4.12
CA TYR A 45 -41.42 -21.01 -4.11
C TYR A 45 -41.05 -20.18 -5.33
N ASP A 46 -40.00 -19.34 -5.21
CA ASP A 46 -39.45 -18.60 -6.32
C ASP A 46 -38.90 -19.53 -7.38
N ARG A 47 -39.01 -19.17 -8.66
CA ARG A 47 -38.54 -20.01 -9.77
C ARG A 47 -37.04 -19.91 -9.92
N ALA A 48 -36.34 -21.03 -9.93
CA ALA A 48 -34.89 -21.10 -10.15
C ALA A 48 -34.44 -20.39 -11.45
N ALA A 49 -35.22 -20.46 -12.51
CA ALA A 49 -34.96 -19.79 -13.79
C ALA A 49 -34.96 -18.23 -13.72
N ARG A 50 -35.47 -17.66 -12.65
CA ARG A 50 -35.48 -16.20 -12.41
C ARG A 50 -34.33 -15.68 -11.57
N ARG A 51 -33.43 -16.57 -11.13
CA ARG A 51 -32.20 -16.19 -10.44
C ARG A 51 -31.19 -15.66 -11.46
N ALA A 52 -30.82 -14.41 -11.28
CA ALA A 52 -29.83 -13.73 -12.11
C ALA A 52 -28.70 -13.14 -11.25
N TYR A 53 -27.53 -13.24 -11.75
CA TYR A 53 -26.32 -12.69 -11.21
C TYR A 53 -26.06 -11.31 -11.84
N VAL A 54 -25.97 -10.26 -11.02
CA VAL A 54 -26.03 -8.87 -11.52
C VAL A 54 -24.76 -8.05 -11.24
N LYS A 55 -23.98 -8.36 -10.20
CA LYS A 55 -22.72 -7.66 -9.88
C LYS A 55 -21.66 -8.60 -9.38
N ARG A 56 -20.43 -8.25 -9.68
CA ARG A 56 -19.18 -8.81 -9.15
C ARG A 56 -18.44 -7.74 -8.38
N ASP A 57 -17.97 -8.08 -7.21
CA ASP A 57 -17.17 -7.22 -6.36
C ASP A 57 -16.01 -8.01 -5.81
N VAL A 58 -14.81 -7.51 -5.98
CA VAL A 58 -13.59 -8.13 -5.45
C VAL A 58 -12.93 -7.16 -4.51
N ASN A 59 -12.76 -7.57 -3.28
CA ASN A 59 -12.07 -6.80 -2.26
C ASN A 59 -11.26 -7.73 -1.37
N GLY A 60 -10.48 -7.15 -0.46
CA GLY A 60 -9.65 -7.88 0.49
C GLY A 60 -8.39 -7.12 0.82
N GLY A 61 -7.37 -7.84 1.18
CA GLY A 61 -6.08 -7.28 1.52
C GLY A 61 -5.03 -8.36 1.70
N PHE A 62 -3.81 -7.94 1.91
CA PHE A 62 -2.73 -8.81 2.29
C PHE A 62 -1.72 -8.09 3.17
N ASP A 63 -1.11 -8.86 4.07
CA ASP A 63 -0.07 -8.43 4.98
C ASP A 63 1.26 -9.03 4.55
N LEU A 64 2.28 -8.18 4.47
CA LEU A 64 3.62 -8.53 4.06
C LEU A 64 4.64 -8.05 5.10
N ASN A 65 5.73 -8.78 5.24
CA ASN A 65 6.93 -8.21 5.85
C ASN A 65 7.64 -7.32 4.82
N VAL A 66 8.14 -6.16 5.23
CA VAL A 66 8.80 -5.23 4.32
C VAL A 66 10.21 -5.72 4.02
N ALA A 67 10.41 -6.24 2.81
CA ALA A 67 11.69 -6.74 2.36
C ALA A 67 12.54 -5.66 1.69
N ASN A 68 13.84 -5.88 1.68
CA ASN A 68 14.82 -4.96 1.09
C ASN A 68 15.00 -5.11 -0.43
N LYS A 69 14.18 -5.95 -1.08
CA LYS A 69 14.12 -6.14 -2.55
C LYS A 69 12.69 -6.37 -3.02
N GLY A 70 12.40 -5.95 -4.25
CA GLY A 70 11.16 -6.26 -4.95
C GLY A 70 9.96 -5.36 -4.59
N PHE A 71 10.07 -4.42 -3.66
CA PHE A 71 8.94 -3.62 -3.18
C PHE A 71 8.57 -2.42 -4.08
N GLY A 72 9.39 -2.06 -5.06
CA GLY A 72 9.17 -0.88 -5.89
C GLY A 72 7.79 -0.83 -6.55
N LEU A 73 7.32 -1.96 -7.10
CA LEU A 73 6.01 -2.05 -7.74
C LEU A 73 4.85 -1.78 -6.77
N LEU A 74 4.94 -2.26 -5.51
CA LEU A 74 3.94 -1.97 -4.49
C LEU A 74 3.94 -0.50 -4.12
N LEU A 75 5.12 0.08 -3.84
CA LEU A 75 5.28 1.49 -3.49
C LEU A 75 4.77 2.42 -4.59
N GLN A 76 5.01 2.08 -5.87
CA GLN A 76 4.48 2.81 -7.00
C GLN A 76 2.94 2.81 -7.04
N ASN A 77 2.31 1.66 -6.78
CA ASN A 77 0.86 1.54 -6.80
C ASN A 77 0.20 2.07 -5.51
N MET A 78 0.96 2.22 -4.42
CA MET A 78 0.51 2.88 -3.20
C MET A 78 0.42 4.40 -3.36
N LEU A 79 1.44 5.02 -3.97
CA LEU A 79 1.59 6.48 -4.04
C LEU A 79 1.28 7.07 -5.43
N GLY A 80 1.38 6.29 -6.49
CA GLY A 80 0.98 6.70 -7.83
C GLY A 80 2.07 7.37 -8.67
N SER A 81 3.16 7.84 -8.09
CA SER A 81 4.31 8.39 -8.81
C SER A 81 5.62 7.76 -8.34
N PHE A 82 6.56 7.64 -9.25
CA PHE A 82 7.93 7.25 -8.94
C PHE A 82 8.87 7.84 -9.99
N SER A 83 10.15 7.93 -9.70
CA SER A 83 11.16 8.21 -10.73
C SER A 83 11.14 7.07 -11.76
N ALA A 84 11.03 7.40 -13.03
CA ALA A 84 10.77 6.47 -14.14
C ALA A 84 11.78 5.32 -14.30
N THR A 85 12.91 5.41 -13.63
CA THR A 85 13.95 4.39 -13.55
C THR A 85 14.61 4.43 -12.18
N ALA A 86 14.96 3.28 -11.64
CA ALA A 86 15.83 3.21 -10.48
C ALA A 86 17.18 3.87 -10.84
N VAL A 87 17.58 4.90 -10.11
CA VAL A 87 18.82 5.64 -10.37
C VAL A 87 19.98 4.97 -9.65
N GLN A 88 20.98 4.54 -10.38
CA GLN A 88 22.20 3.93 -9.79
C GLN A 88 22.94 4.96 -8.92
N ILE A 89 23.32 4.55 -7.72
CA ILE A 89 24.08 5.38 -6.80
C ILE A 89 25.59 5.17 -7.06
N GLY A 90 26.21 6.15 -7.70
CA GLY A 90 27.64 6.07 -8.06
C GLY A 90 27.95 4.88 -8.96
N VAL A 91 29.05 4.16 -8.66
CA VAL A 91 29.50 2.95 -9.38
C VAL A 91 29.17 1.68 -8.57
N THR A 92 28.13 1.73 -7.76
CA THR A 92 27.71 0.63 -6.87
C THR A 92 26.61 -0.22 -7.49
N GLY A 93 26.33 -1.38 -6.92
CA GLY A 93 25.14 -2.19 -7.25
C GLY A 93 23.85 -1.67 -6.61
N ALA A 94 23.85 -0.48 -6.00
CA ALA A 94 22.71 0.11 -5.35
C ALA A 94 21.94 1.04 -6.30
N TYR A 95 20.61 0.91 -6.29
CA TYR A 95 19.69 1.71 -7.09
C TYR A 95 18.66 2.39 -6.18
N LYS A 96 18.46 3.68 -6.37
CA LYS A 96 17.52 4.52 -5.63
C LYS A 96 16.23 4.68 -6.42
N GLN A 97 15.12 4.38 -5.80
CA GLN A 97 13.77 4.67 -6.28
C GLN A 97 13.14 5.70 -5.35
N VAL A 98 12.49 6.71 -5.91
CA VAL A 98 11.77 7.74 -5.18
C VAL A 98 10.30 7.68 -5.56
N HIS A 99 9.45 7.42 -4.60
CA HIS A 99 8.01 7.32 -4.75
C HIS A 99 7.34 8.50 -4.03
N ALA A 100 6.44 9.18 -4.72
CA ALA A 100 5.71 10.33 -4.20
C ALA A 100 4.23 10.25 -4.66
N PRO A 101 3.32 11.01 -4.05
CA PRO A 101 1.94 11.08 -4.47
C PRO A 101 1.81 11.50 -5.94
N GLY A 102 0.94 10.82 -6.65
CA GLY A 102 0.62 11.10 -8.04
C GLY A 102 -0.70 10.44 -8.41
N SER A 103 -1.26 10.77 -9.58
CA SER A 103 -2.53 10.17 -10.00
C SER A 103 -2.43 8.66 -10.10
N LEU A 104 -3.36 7.97 -9.46
CA LEU A 104 -3.55 6.52 -9.53
C LEU A 104 -4.48 6.11 -10.68
N GLN A 105 -5.00 7.08 -11.45
CA GLN A 105 -5.83 6.80 -12.62
C GLN A 105 -5.02 6.09 -13.71
N GLY A 106 -5.58 5.02 -14.27
CA GLY A 106 -4.90 4.18 -15.27
C GLY A 106 -3.83 3.25 -14.71
N LYS A 107 -3.51 3.33 -13.43
CA LYS A 107 -2.50 2.50 -12.77
C LYS A 107 -3.19 1.38 -11.99
N THR A 108 -3.09 0.18 -12.50
CA THR A 108 -3.68 -1.02 -11.88
C THR A 108 -2.68 -2.16 -11.95
N MET A 109 -2.80 -3.06 -11.01
CA MET A 109 -2.01 -4.28 -10.94
C MET A 109 -2.87 -5.50 -11.28
N THR A 110 -2.21 -6.60 -11.59
CA THR A 110 -2.79 -7.95 -11.58
C THR A 110 -2.11 -8.73 -10.48
N VAL A 111 -2.89 -9.30 -9.58
CA VAL A 111 -2.40 -10.12 -8.46
C VAL A 111 -2.85 -11.56 -8.70
N GLN A 112 -1.92 -12.51 -8.57
CA GLN A 112 -2.24 -13.93 -8.65
C GLN A 112 -1.82 -14.63 -7.36
N LYS A 113 -2.70 -15.49 -6.84
CA LYS A 113 -2.39 -16.42 -5.76
C LYS A 113 -2.60 -17.86 -6.19
N GLY A 114 -1.80 -18.76 -5.64
CA GLY A 114 -2.00 -20.20 -5.77
C GLY A 114 -2.70 -20.73 -4.53
N VAL A 115 -3.88 -21.33 -4.67
CA VAL A 115 -4.64 -21.93 -3.57
C VAL A 115 -4.43 -23.43 -3.59
N PRO A 116 -3.77 -24.03 -2.59
CA PRO A 116 -3.55 -25.46 -2.52
C PRO A 116 -4.85 -26.20 -2.22
N GLN A 117 -5.10 -27.25 -2.96
CA GLN A 117 -6.17 -28.21 -2.69
C GLN A 117 -5.67 -29.40 -1.86
N THR A 118 -6.58 -30.10 -1.23
CA THR A 118 -6.25 -31.28 -0.40
C THR A 118 -5.63 -32.43 -1.19
N ASN A 119 -5.83 -32.46 -2.51
CA ASN A 119 -5.21 -33.45 -3.41
C ASN A 119 -3.80 -33.06 -3.89
N GLY A 120 -3.23 -31.95 -3.38
CA GLY A 120 -1.92 -31.43 -3.77
C GLY A 120 -1.89 -30.55 -5.02
N THR A 121 -3.01 -30.40 -5.72
CA THR A 121 -3.12 -29.47 -6.86
C THR A 121 -3.22 -28.04 -6.38
N VAL A 122 -2.52 -27.11 -7.02
CA VAL A 122 -2.62 -25.68 -6.74
C VAL A 122 -3.46 -25.00 -7.83
N ILE A 123 -4.53 -24.32 -7.41
CA ILE A 123 -5.40 -23.57 -8.33
C ILE A 123 -4.98 -22.11 -8.37
N PRO A 124 -4.66 -21.55 -9.56
CA PRO A 124 -4.40 -20.13 -9.71
C PRO A 124 -5.70 -19.34 -9.61
N ILE A 125 -5.71 -18.33 -8.77
CA ILE A 125 -6.74 -17.31 -8.72
C ILE A 125 -6.09 -15.98 -9.03
N THR A 126 -6.60 -15.27 -10.04
CA THR A 126 -6.03 -14.03 -10.55
C THR A 126 -7.03 -12.89 -10.41
N TYR A 127 -6.62 -11.84 -9.74
CA TYR A 127 -7.38 -10.61 -9.56
C TYR A 127 -6.87 -9.56 -10.53
N THR A 128 -7.79 -8.94 -11.28
CA THR A 128 -7.46 -7.95 -12.32
C THR A 128 -7.93 -6.56 -11.92
N GLY A 129 -7.18 -5.54 -12.34
CA GLY A 129 -7.51 -4.16 -12.04
C GLY A 129 -7.44 -3.81 -10.56
N VAL A 130 -6.44 -4.36 -9.88
CA VAL A 130 -6.17 -4.18 -8.46
C VAL A 130 -5.64 -2.78 -8.21
N LYS A 131 -6.23 -2.08 -7.23
CA LYS A 131 -5.72 -0.83 -6.64
C LYS A 131 -5.72 -0.94 -5.13
N PHE A 132 -4.82 -0.20 -4.49
CA PHE A 132 -4.75 -0.14 -3.02
C PHE A 132 -5.58 1.03 -2.51
N SER A 133 -6.71 0.72 -1.85
CA SER A 133 -7.57 1.73 -1.22
C SER A 133 -6.96 2.28 0.06
N ASP A 134 -6.24 1.43 0.79
CA ASP A 134 -5.53 1.82 2.01
C ASP A 134 -4.22 1.06 2.09
N TRP A 135 -3.23 1.67 2.72
CA TRP A 135 -2.00 1.01 3.09
C TRP A 135 -1.49 1.51 4.45
N GLU A 136 -0.79 0.64 5.15
CA GLU A 136 -0.19 0.94 6.44
C GLU A 136 1.19 0.27 6.53
N ILE A 137 2.21 1.06 6.82
CA ILE A 137 3.55 0.58 7.19
C ILE A 137 3.69 0.77 8.70
N SER A 138 4.04 -0.29 9.41
CA SER A 138 4.23 -0.25 10.86
C SER A 138 5.42 -1.08 11.31
N CYS A 139 6.06 -0.63 12.39
CA CYS A 139 7.14 -1.37 13.04
C CYS A 139 7.08 -1.10 14.55
N LYS A 140 6.99 -2.19 15.31
CA LYS A 140 6.99 -2.16 16.77
C LYS A 140 8.29 -2.70 17.32
N GLU A 141 8.60 -2.31 18.56
CA GLU A 141 9.76 -2.82 19.28
C GLU A 141 9.90 -4.34 19.22
N GLY A 142 11.07 -4.80 18.78
CA GLY A 142 11.40 -6.21 18.66
C GLY A 142 10.77 -6.93 17.46
N GLU A 143 10.05 -6.23 16.59
CA GLU A 143 9.34 -6.81 15.45
C GLU A 143 9.97 -6.44 14.10
N ILE A 144 9.52 -7.14 13.06
CA ILE A 144 9.81 -6.86 11.66
C ILE A 144 8.86 -5.78 11.17
N ALA A 145 9.32 -4.90 10.31
CA ALA A 145 8.48 -3.91 9.65
C ALA A 145 7.45 -4.60 8.75
N THR A 146 6.18 -4.25 8.90
CA THR A 146 5.06 -4.83 8.16
C THR A 146 4.38 -3.82 7.26
N LEU A 147 3.88 -4.29 6.12
CA LEU A 147 3.06 -3.55 5.18
C LEU A 147 1.71 -4.23 5.06
N LYS A 148 0.64 -3.53 5.43
CA LYS A 148 -0.75 -3.95 5.20
C LYS A 148 -1.33 -3.19 4.03
N LEU A 149 -2.00 -3.91 3.13
CA LEU A 149 -2.61 -3.37 1.93
C LEU A 149 -4.08 -3.78 1.87
N THR A 150 -4.96 -2.80 1.73
CA THR A 150 -6.38 -3.04 1.42
C THR A 150 -6.60 -2.88 -0.08
N VAL A 151 -7.29 -3.81 -0.67
CA VAL A 151 -7.41 -3.97 -2.12
C VAL A 151 -8.86 -3.82 -2.56
N ASP A 152 -9.06 -3.11 -3.66
CA ASP A 152 -10.26 -3.18 -4.50
C ASP A 152 -9.85 -3.59 -5.93
N ALA A 153 -10.60 -4.54 -6.53
CA ALA A 153 -10.28 -5.06 -7.86
C ALA A 153 -11.53 -5.19 -8.75
N TRP A 154 -11.32 -5.31 -10.06
CA TRP A 154 -12.42 -5.36 -11.03
C TRP A 154 -13.08 -6.74 -11.11
N ASP A 155 -12.26 -7.79 -11.14
CA ASP A 155 -12.74 -9.16 -11.35
C ASP A 155 -11.76 -10.20 -10.84
N GLU A 156 -12.27 -11.38 -10.59
CA GLU A 156 -11.53 -12.60 -10.30
C GLU A 156 -11.61 -13.55 -11.50
N LEU A 157 -10.46 -14.06 -11.91
CA LEU A 157 -10.33 -15.08 -12.92
C LEU A 157 -9.73 -16.34 -12.32
N ASN A 158 -10.28 -17.49 -12.69
CA ASN A 158 -9.76 -18.81 -12.34
C ASN A 158 -9.86 -19.73 -13.58
N PRO A 159 -9.37 -20.98 -13.54
CA PRO A 159 -9.41 -21.88 -14.71
C PRO A 159 -10.81 -22.11 -15.29
N ASN A 160 -11.87 -21.95 -14.49
CA ASN A 160 -13.25 -22.18 -14.89
C ASN A 160 -14.03 -20.91 -15.27
N THR A 161 -13.39 -19.73 -15.22
CA THR A 161 -14.04 -18.47 -15.66
C THR A 161 -14.07 -18.38 -17.19
N SER A 162 -14.88 -17.45 -17.73
CA SER A 162 -14.88 -17.12 -19.16
C SER A 162 -14.64 -15.60 -19.31
N PRO A 163 -13.47 -15.17 -19.83
CA PRO A 163 -12.31 -16.00 -20.21
C PRO A 163 -11.68 -16.74 -19.03
N ALA A 164 -11.02 -17.85 -19.30
CA ALA A 164 -10.27 -18.58 -18.27
C ALA A 164 -9.12 -17.72 -17.72
N GLY A 165 -8.84 -17.86 -16.44
CA GLY A 165 -7.70 -17.23 -15.81
C GLY A 165 -6.37 -17.76 -16.33
N PRO A 166 -5.28 -16.98 -16.22
CA PRO A 166 -3.95 -17.44 -16.62
C PRO A 166 -3.48 -18.61 -15.74
N ALA A 167 -2.60 -19.43 -16.31
CA ALA A 167 -1.95 -20.50 -15.56
C ALA A 167 -1.16 -19.93 -14.36
N LEU A 168 -0.89 -20.78 -13.37
CA LEU A 168 -0.08 -20.41 -12.23
C LEU A 168 1.33 -20.02 -12.71
N ALA A 169 1.75 -18.81 -12.35
CA ALA A 169 3.09 -18.34 -12.65
C ALA A 169 4.12 -19.16 -11.85
N THR A 170 5.26 -19.47 -12.48
CA THR A 170 6.37 -20.11 -11.80
C THR A 170 6.98 -19.11 -10.82
N ALA A 171 6.90 -19.40 -9.52
CA ALA A 171 7.39 -18.52 -8.49
C ALA A 171 8.91 -18.39 -8.53
N SER A 172 9.40 -17.16 -8.39
CA SER A 172 10.81 -16.83 -8.25
C SER A 172 10.93 -15.71 -7.23
N TYR A 173 11.23 -16.08 -5.99
CA TYR A 173 11.38 -15.11 -4.89
C TYR A 173 12.79 -14.52 -4.90
N PRO A 174 12.95 -13.19 -4.77
CA PRO A 174 14.26 -12.60 -4.59
C PRO A 174 14.86 -13.05 -3.25
N VAL A 175 16.17 -13.27 -3.22
CA VAL A 175 16.88 -13.45 -1.95
C VAL A 175 16.93 -12.07 -1.29
N ALA A 176 16.08 -11.85 -0.33
CA ALA A 176 15.89 -10.59 0.38
C ALA A 176 16.03 -10.80 1.89
N SER A 177 16.32 -9.72 2.61
CA SER A 177 16.19 -9.64 4.06
C SER A 177 15.07 -8.65 4.39
N GLU A 178 14.47 -8.79 5.54
CA GLU A 178 13.40 -7.93 5.99
C GLU A 178 13.96 -6.77 6.81
N PHE A 179 13.29 -5.61 6.72
CA PHE A 179 13.56 -4.50 7.62
C PHE A 179 12.94 -4.78 8.99
N HIS A 180 13.63 -4.35 10.06
CA HIS A 180 13.21 -4.62 11.43
C HIS A 180 13.53 -3.45 12.36
N PHE A 181 12.94 -3.47 13.55
CA PHE A 181 13.04 -2.40 14.54
C PHE A 181 14.47 -1.92 14.82
N ALA A 182 15.44 -2.82 14.96
CA ALA A 182 16.83 -2.44 15.26
C ALA A 182 17.54 -1.67 14.11
N GLN A 183 16.95 -1.60 12.92
CA GLN A 183 17.42 -0.81 11.78
C GLN A 183 16.68 0.53 11.66
N ALA A 184 15.63 0.73 12.48
CA ALA A 184 14.80 1.92 12.43
C ALA A 184 15.49 3.11 13.10
N ASN A 185 15.34 4.28 12.47
CA ASN A 185 15.70 5.57 13.02
C ASN A 185 14.56 6.55 12.76
N LEU A 186 14.21 7.39 13.71
CA LEU A 186 13.14 8.36 13.60
C LEU A 186 13.64 9.75 13.94
N LEU A 187 13.46 10.68 13.00
CA LEU A 187 13.76 12.08 13.16
C LEU A 187 12.47 12.90 13.19
N LEU A 188 12.37 13.82 14.13
CA LEU A 188 11.30 14.82 14.21
C LEU A 188 11.86 16.22 14.07
N GLY A 189 11.07 17.11 13.45
CA GLY A 189 11.46 18.50 13.23
C GLY A 189 12.47 18.65 12.10
N GLY A 190 13.23 19.74 12.14
CA GLY A 190 14.12 20.12 11.05
C GLY A 190 13.39 20.86 9.93
N THR A 191 14.07 21.02 8.80
CA THR A 191 13.53 21.68 7.62
C THR A 191 13.45 20.71 6.47
N ALA A 192 12.24 20.44 5.98
CA ALA A 192 12.02 19.66 4.78
C ALA A 192 12.20 20.57 3.54
N THR A 193 12.89 20.06 2.53
CA THR A 193 13.08 20.71 1.24
C THR A 193 12.97 19.73 0.11
N THR A 194 12.23 20.10 -0.94
CA THR A 194 12.12 19.32 -2.17
C THR A 194 12.95 19.94 -3.28
N THR A 195 13.95 19.19 -3.75
CA THR A 195 14.80 19.60 -4.86
C THR A 195 14.72 18.55 -5.96
N SER A 196 14.36 18.97 -7.17
CA SER A 196 14.19 18.07 -8.33
C SER A 196 13.27 16.86 -8.05
N GLY A 197 12.19 17.10 -7.30
CA GLY A 197 11.20 16.07 -6.94
C GLY A 197 11.63 15.12 -5.82
N VAL A 198 12.77 15.37 -5.18
CA VAL A 198 13.26 14.58 -4.03
C VAL A 198 13.19 15.45 -2.78
N THR A 199 12.42 15.00 -1.80
CA THR A 199 12.31 15.64 -0.49
C THR A 199 13.40 15.09 0.44
N SER A 200 13.99 15.96 1.23
CA SER A 200 14.95 15.62 2.29
C SER A 200 14.70 16.49 3.52
N VAL A 201 15.05 15.99 4.69
CA VAL A 201 14.96 16.73 5.97
C VAL A 201 16.36 17.05 6.45
N ALA A 202 16.60 18.32 6.76
CA ALA A 202 17.85 18.79 7.35
C ALA A 202 17.64 19.16 8.82
N SER A 203 18.59 18.78 9.68
CA SER A 203 18.58 19.14 11.11
C SER A 203 17.40 18.56 11.92
N GLY A 204 16.85 17.43 11.50
CA GLY A 204 15.90 16.67 12.31
C GLY A 204 16.56 16.14 13.59
N VAL A 205 15.79 16.04 14.66
CA VAL A 205 16.24 15.51 15.96
C VAL A 205 15.83 14.05 16.08
N ASN A 206 16.80 13.20 16.40
CA ASN A 206 16.52 11.78 16.63
C ASN A 206 15.73 11.62 17.94
N ILE A 207 14.59 10.91 17.86
CA ILE A 207 13.75 10.58 19.01
C ILE A 207 13.95 9.09 19.33
N ALA A 208 14.88 8.83 20.23
CA ALA A 208 15.27 7.47 20.60
C ALA A 208 14.25 6.74 21.49
N SER A 209 13.22 7.41 22.00
CA SER A 209 12.22 6.84 22.91
C SER A 209 10.97 6.29 22.22
N VAL A 210 11.00 6.14 20.89
CA VAL A 210 9.87 5.58 20.11
C VAL A 210 9.90 4.06 20.18
N THR A 211 8.80 3.45 20.61
CA THR A 211 8.63 2.00 20.70
C THR A 211 7.77 1.43 19.59
N ASN A 212 6.94 2.27 18.96
CA ASN A 212 6.12 1.89 17.81
C ASN A 212 5.91 3.09 16.89
N CYS A 213 5.93 2.83 15.60
CA CYS A 213 5.56 3.79 14.58
C CYS A 213 4.65 3.12 13.56
N SER A 214 3.52 3.76 13.26
CA SER A 214 2.66 3.38 12.14
C SER A 214 2.35 4.60 11.27
N ILE A 215 2.40 4.40 9.95
CA ILE A 215 2.06 5.40 8.93
C ILE A 215 1.04 4.78 8.00
N LYS A 216 -0.09 5.45 7.85
CA LYS A 216 -1.23 4.97 7.07
C LYS A 216 -1.69 6.04 6.09
N GLN A 217 -2.00 5.63 4.86
CA GLN A 217 -2.67 6.47 3.89
C GLN A 217 -3.92 5.78 3.36
N SER A 218 -5.00 6.55 3.25
CA SER A 218 -6.23 6.15 2.55
C SER A 218 -6.32 6.86 1.21
N ASN A 219 -6.55 6.05 0.16
CA ASN A 219 -6.75 6.49 -1.21
C ASN A 219 -8.26 6.39 -1.52
N PRO A 220 -9.00 7.50 -1.54
CA PRO A 220 -10.46 7.49 -1.61
C PRO A 220 -10.97 7.19 -3.02
N PHE A 221 -11.10 5.94 -3.37
CA PHE A 221 -11.62 5.51 -4.66
C PHE A 221 -13.15 5.43 -4.68
N LYS A 222 -13.74 5.94 -5.77
CA LYS A 222 -15.09 5.58 -6.17
C LYS A 222 -15.06 4.20 -6.81
N ALA A 223 -15.32 3.16 -5.99
CA ALA A 223 -15.16 1.76 -6.39
C ALA A 223 -16.44 1.14 -6.97
N ASP A 224 -17.63 1.65 -6.63
CA ASP A 224 -18.95 1.11 -7.01
C ASP A 224 -19.42 1.57 -8.41
N ARG A 225 -18.52 1.63 -9.38
CA ARG A 225 -18.80 2.11 -10.73
C ARG A 225 -19.24 0.95 -11.64
N TYR A 226 -20.55 0.74 -11.73
CA TYR A 226 -21.16 -0.26 -12.60
C TYR A 226 -21.99 0.41 -13.70
N PHE A 227 -21.83 -0.01 -14.94
CA PHE A 227 -22.52 0.57 -16.09
C PHE A 227 -23.26 -0.48 -16.91
N TYR A 228 -24.24 -0.04 -17.70
CA TYR A 228 -24.94 -0.91 -18.64
C TYR A 228 -23.92 -1.52 -19.63
N GLY A 229 -24.10 -2.80 -19.94
CA GLY A 229 -23.20 -3.53 -20.85
C GLY A 229 -21.90 -4.03 -20.24
N SER A 230 -21.63 -3.77 -18.96
CA SER A 230 -20.43 -4.25 -18.27
C SER A 230 -20.49 -5.72 -17.78
N ASN A 231 -21.61 -6.42 -18.01
CA ASN A 231 -21.87 -7.77 -17.49
C ASN A 231 -21.65 -7.88 -15.96
N GLY A 232 -22.03 -6.83 -15.23
CA GLY A 232 -21.88 -6.77 -13.78
C GLY A 232 -20.44 -6.61 -13.28
N ARG A 233 -19.47 -6.28 -14.16
CA ARG A 233 -18.10 -5.94 -13.78
C ARG A 233 -17.98 -4.45 -13.45
N LYS A 234 -17.11 -4.14 -12.50
CA LYS A 234 -16.75 -2.75 -12.20
C LYS A 234 -15.99 -2.11 -13.37
N ALA A 235 -16.18 -0.82 -13.54
CA ALA A 235 -15.22 0.03 -14.27
C ALA A 235 -14.05 0.40 -13.35
N GLU A 236 -13.03 1.04 -13.93
CA GLU A 236 -11.87 1.49 -13.17
C GLU A 236 -12.28 2.35 -11.95
N GLN A 237 -11.69 2.08 -10.80
CA GLN A 237 -11.79 2.90 -9.61
C GLN A 237 -11.10 4.25 -9.87
N ILE A 238 -11.78 5.35 -9.61
CA ILE A 238 -11.24 6.70 -9.76
C ILE A 238 -11.16 7.40 -8.42
N GLU A 239 -10.12 8.21 -8.26
CA GLU A 239 -9.98 9.09 -7.10
C GLU A 239 -11.10 10.13 -7.11
N ASN A 240 -11.82 10.29 -6.00
CA ASN A 240 -12.97 11.19 -5.91
C ASN A 240 -13.00 12.06 -4.65
N ALA A 241 -11.96 12.02 -3.83
CA ALA A 241 -11.78 12.89 -2.66
C ALA A 241 -10.27 13.07 -2.39
N THR A 242 -9.94 13.82 -1.35
CA THR A 242 -8.56 14.01 -0.87
C THR A 242 -8.07 12.76 -0.16
N HIS A 243 -6.78 12.45 -0.34
CA HIS A 243 -6.11 11.40 0.43
C HIS A 243 -6.02 11.79 1.91
N ALA A 244 -6.15 10.81 2.79
CA ALA A 244 -5.92 10.99 4.21
C ALA A 244 -4.61 10.31 4.60
N LEU A 245 -3.67 11.10 5.11
CA LEU A 245 -2.39 10.62 5.63
C LEU A 245 -2.42 10.76 7.15
N THR A 246 -2.31 9.65 7.85
CA THR A 246 -2.36 9.59 9.32
C THR A 246 -1.31 8.63 9.84
N GLY A 247 -1.02 8.69 11.11
CA GLY A 247 -0.15 7.72 11.75
C GLY A 247 -0.17 7.85 13.25
N GLN A 248 0.68 7.08 13.89
CA GLN A 248 0.79 7.04 15.34
C GLN A 248 2.23 6.74 15.74
N LEU A 249 2.69 7.42 16.78
CA LEU A 249 3.92 7.12 17.49
C LEU A 249 3.58 6.71 18.91
N ASP A 250 4.13 5.61 19.39
CA ASP A 250 4.13 5.28 20.81
C ASP A 250 5.53 5.62 21.37
N VAL A 251 5.57 6.54 22.33
CA VAL A 251 6.82 7.08 22.87
C VAL A 251 6.84 6.99 24.38
N GLU A 252 8.00 6.74 24.96
CA GLU A 252 8.19 6.96 26.40
C GLU A 252 8.27 8.46 26.67
N PHE A 253 7.62 8.91 27.73
CA PHE A 253 7.62 10.32 28.14
C PHE A 253 8.94 10.69 28.84
N VAL A 254 9.99 10.89 28.05
CA VAL A 254 11.34 11.23 28.55
C VAL A 254 11.46 12.72 28.91
N THR A 255 11.01 13.60 28.02
CA THR A 255 10.97 15.05 28.24
C THR A 255 9.72 15.65 27.61
N GLN A 256 9.19 16.71 28.26
CA GLN A 256 8.04 17.45 27.74
C GLN A 256 8.32 18.03 26.35
N ALA A 257 9.50 18.60 26.14
CA ALA A 257 9.88 19.29 24.91
C ALA A 257 10.01 18.37 23.69
N ALA A 258 10.17 17.05 23.87
CA ALA A 258 10.43 16.15 22.77
C ALA A 258 9.21 15.97 21.84
N VAL A 259 8.02 15.77 22.43
CA VAL A 259 6.79 15.47 21.65
C VAL A 259 5.58 16.23 22.21
N TYR A 260 5.44 16.35 23.55
CA TYR A 260 4.25 16.94 24.16
C TYR A 260 4.09 18.43 23.85
N ASP A 261 5.18 19.20 23.82
CA ASP A 261 5.13 20.62 23.45
C ASP A 261 4.72 20.82 21.98
N LEU A 262 5.06 19.89 21.09
CA LEU A 262 4.61 19.91 19.70
C LEU A 262 3.09 19.73 19.60
N PHE A 263 2.54 18.84 20.40
CA PHE A 263 1.08 18.66 20.50
C PHE A 263 0.39 19.91 21.08
N THR A 264 0.87 20.43 22.21
CA THR A 264 0.20 21.56 22.89
C THR A 264 0.29 22.87 22.11
N SER A 265 1.34 23.05 21.30
CA SER A 265 1.51 24.23 20.44
C SER A 265 0.87 24.10 19.06
N ASP A 266 0.33 22.90 18.74
CA ASP A 266 -0.14 22.56 17.38
C ASP A 266 0.90 22.88 16.29
N ALA A 267 2.19 22.66 16.62
CA ALA A 267 3.27 22.99 15.71
C ALA A 267 3.39 21.95 14.58
N ALA A 268 3.45 22.46 13.35
CA ALA A 268 3.79 21.63 12.19
C ALA A 268 5.25 21.19 12.29
N VAL A 269 5.51 19.89 12.11
CA VAL A 269 6.87 19.34 12.14
C VAL A 269 7.08 18.33 11.01
N ALA A 270 8.34 18.20 10.56
CA ALA A 270 8.72 17.12 9.64
C ALA A 270 8.93 15.80 10.41
N LEU A 271 8.52 14.70 9.81
CA LEU A 271 8.77 13.34 10.27
C LEU A 271 9.58 12.61 9.21
N GLU A 272 10.69 11.99 9.62
CA GLU A 272 11.45 11.06 8.80
C GLU A 272 11.60 9.74 9.57
N VAL A 273 11.19 8.64 8.94
CA VAL A 273 11.34 7.28 9.46
C VAL A 273 12.18 6.50 8.47
N SER A 274 13.39 6.12 8.86
CA SER A 274 14.32 5.41 8.01
C SER A 274 14.70 4.05 8.60
N PHE A 275 14.74 3.04 7.73
CA PHE A 275 15.27 1.72 8.04
C PHE A 275 16.54 1.52 7.22
N VAL A 276 17.66 1.32 7.90
CA VAL A 276 18.97 1.14 7.26
C VAL A 276 19.43 -0.29 7.46
N GLY A 277 19.37 -1.07 6.39
CA GLY A 277 19.74 -2.47 6.35
C GLY A 277 21.23 -2.69 6.01
N PRO A 278 21.59 -3.91 5.58
CA PRO A 278 22.95 -4.27 5.19
C PRO A 278 23.54 -3.38 4.09
N SER A 279 24.86 -3.38 3.93
CA SER A 279 25.53 -2.57 2.91
C SER A 279 25.38 -3.15 1.50
N ILE A 280 25.32 -2.25 0.52
CA ILE A 280 25.41 -2.51 -0.92
C ILE A 280 26.59 -1.70 -1.45
N GLY A 281 27.78 -2.25 -1.41
CA GLY A 281 29.00 -1.49 -1.75
C GLY A 281 29.17 -0.28 -0.84
N ALA A 282 29.14 0.93 -1.39
CA ALA A 282 29.23 2.18 -0.63
C ALA A 282 27.89 2.74 -0.15
N SER A 283 26.79 2.03 -0.37
CA SER A 283 25.44 2.39 0.09
C SER A 283 24.85 1.28 0.95
N ASN A 284 23.64 1.47 1.47
CA ASN A 284 22.90 0.47 2.25
C ASN A 284 21.53 0.23 1.63
N TYR A 285 20.96 -0.96 1.86
CA TYR A 285 19.52 -1.14 1.68
C TYR A 285 18.79 -0.15 2.60
N THR A 286 17.91 0.63 2.03
CA THR A 286 17.23 1.68 2.81
C THR A 286 15.77 1.76 2.41
N LEU A 287 14.90 1.87 3.40
CA LEU A 287 13.54 2.34 3.26
C LEU A 287 13.45 3.62 4.09
N ASP A 288 13.16 4.73 3.43
CA ASP A 288 13.11 6.05 4.05
C ASP A 288 11.78 6.72 3.72
N ILE A 289 11.02 7.08 4.76
CA ILE A 289 9.67 7.65 4.65
C ILE A 289 9.72 9.05 5.24
N ILE A 290 9.47 10.06 4.43
CA ILE A 290 9.48 11.47 4.82
C ILE A 290 8.08 12.04 4.68
N ILE A 291 7.58 12.68 5.74
CA ILE A 291 6.35 13.46 5.77
C ILE A 291 6.73 14.88 6.24
N PRO A 292 6.76 15.87 5.34
CA PRO A 292 7.26 17.21 5.67
C PRO A 292 6.44 17.97 6.70
N ASN A 293 5.16 17.68 6.81
CA ASN A 293 4.24 18.42 7.64
C ASN A 293 3.28 17.46 8.34
N ILE A 294 3.52 17.20 9.63
CA ILE A 294 2.59 16.49 10.50
C ILE A 294 2.17 17.38 11.67
N HIS A 295 0.96 17.18 12.14
CA HIS A 295 0.44 17.73 13.39
C HIS A 295 0.07 16.57 14.31
N PHE A 296 0.39 16.69 15.58
CA PHE A 296 0.06 15.68 16.59
C PHE A 296 -1.32 15.93 17.20
N ASP A 297 -2.16 14.88 17.19
CA ASP A 297 -3.51 14.86 17.75
C ASP A 297 -3.52 14.00 19.04
N GLY A 298 -2.61 14.25 19.94
CA GLY A 298 -2.41 13.46 21.15
C GLY A 298 -3.32 13.85 22.33
N GLU A 299 -3.00 13.29 23.47
CA GLU A 299 -3.60 13.67 24.76
C GLU A 299 -2.53 13.83 25.85
N THR A 300 -2.92 14.40 26.98
CA THR A 300 -2.01 14.54 28.12
C THR A 300 -1.53 13.17 28.63
N PRO A 301 -0.23 13.00 28.89
CA PRO A 301 0.31 11.76 29.44
C PRO A 301 -0.39 11.38 30.74
N LYS A 302 -0.67 10.08 30.90
CA LYS A 302 -1.34 9.53 32.09
C LYS A 302 -0.32 8.81 32.96
N ILE A 303 -0.47 8.94 34.27
CA ILE A 303 0.32 8.19 35.25
C ILE A 303 -0.41 6.87 35.51
N GLY A 304 0.17 5.76 35.05
CA GLY A 304 -0.45 4.43 35.14
C GLY A 304 -0.34 3.77 36.52
N GLY A 305 0.54 4.26 37.41
CA GLY A 305 0.76 3.69 38.74
C GLY A 305 2.23 3.78 39.18
N PRO A 306 2.58 3.30 40.38
CA PRO A 306 3.92 3.47 40.95
C PRO A 306 5.02 2.66 40.21
N ASP A 307 4.64 1.60 39.49
CA ASP A 307 5.60 0.71 38.81
C ASP A 307 5.51 0.80 37.28
N VAL A 308 4.88 1.85 36.74
CA VAL A 308 4.64 2.02 35.30
C VAL A 308 5.36 3.27 34.80
N LEU A 309 6.23 3.12 33.82
CA LEU A 309 6.81 4.25 33.10
C LEU A 309 5.70 5.00 32.35
N SER A 310 5.77 6.33 32.38
CA SER A 310 4.84 7.14 31.61
C SER A 310 5.15 7.01 30.13
N SER A 311 4.16 6.56 29.35
CA SER A 311 4.20 6.49 27.90
C SER A 311 3.07 7.32 27.29
N MET A 312 3.25 7.72 26.06
CA MET A 312 2.25 8.46 25.28
C MET A 312 2.02 7.79 23.96
N THR A 313 0.78 7.70 23.58
CA THR A 313 0.38 7.41 22.21
C THR A 313 0.08 8.74 21.53
N MET A 314 0.80 9.03 20.45
CA MET A 314 0.75 10.29 19.72
C MET A 314 0.26 10.02 18.31
N PRO A 315 -1.06 10.01 18.07
CA PRO A 315 -1.57 10.02 16.70
C PRO A 315 -1.18 11.34 16.03
N PHE A 316 -0.99 11.28 14.71
CA PHE A 316 -0.69 12.45 13.91
C PHE A 316 -1.45 12.45 12.59
N THR A 317 -1.67 13.64 12.06
CA THR A 317 -2.22 13.87 10.73
C THR A 317 -1.16 14.54 9.85
N GLY A 318 -0.90 13.94 8.67
CA GLY A 318 -0.03 14.52 7.65
C GLY A 318 -0.82 15.45 6.74
N LEU A 319 -0.30 16.66 6.52
CA LEU A 319 -0.93 17.69 5.70
C LEU A 319 -0.01 18.11 4.55
N ASP A 320 -0.60 18.59 3.47
CA ASP A 320 0.11 19.15 2.33
C ASP A 320 0.49 20.61 2.60
N ASP A 321 1.78 20.91 2.66
CA ASP A 321 2.32 22.27 2.79
C ASP A 321 2.38 23.03 1.45
N GLN A 322 1.96 22.40 0.34
CA GLN A 322 1.98 22.92 -1.03
C GLN A 322 3.38 23.33 -1.54
N VAL A 323 4.42 22.97 -0.84
CA VAL A 323 5.82 23.24 -1.18
C VAL A 323 6.59 21.95 -1.41
N ASN A 324 6.37 20.97 -0.53
CA ASN A 324 7.04 19.68 -0.56
C ASN A 324 6.06 18.57 -0.99
N ASN A 325 6.57 17.38 -1.31
CA ASN A 325 5.71 16.21 -1.46
C ASN A 325 5.05 15.89 -0.11
N PRO A 326 3.72 15.75 -0.02
CA PRO A 326 3.04 15.46 1.26
C PRO A 326 3.58 14.22 1.98
N ILE A 327 4.04 13.24 1.22
CA ILE A 327 4.80 12.08 1.66
C ILE A 327 5.76 11.67 0.55
N GLN A 328 6.91 11.17 0.92
CA GLN A 328 7.85 10.53 0.01
C GLN A 328 8.39 9.25 0.63
N ILE A 329 8.47 8.20 -0.18
CA ILE A 329 9.15 6.96 0.19
C ILE A 329 10.35 6.78 -0.75
N THR A 330 11.54 6.78 -0.18
CA THR A 330 12.78 6.47 -0.88
C THR A 330 13.15 5.03 -0.58
N TYR A 331 13.35 4.25 -1.63
CA TYR A 331 13.72 2.84 -1.53
C TYR A 331 15.05 2.62 -2.26
N ILE A 332 16.05 2.14 -1.52
CA ILE A 332 17.38 1.82 -2.05
C ILE A 332 17.57 0.31 -1.95
N SER A 333 17.76 -0.32 -3.10
CA SER A 333 17.93 -1.76 -3.22
C SER A 333 18.91 -2.11 -4.34
N THR A 334 19.01 -3.38 -4.68
CA THR A 334 19.72 -3.85 -5.88
C THR A 334 18.80 -3.96 -7.10
N ASP A 335 17.53 -3.55 -6.97
CA ASP A 335 16.55 -3.65 -8.05
C ASP A 335 16.79 -2.55 -9.09
N THR A 336 17.07 -2.95 -10.32
CA THR A 336 17.35 -2.04 -11.44
C THR A 336 16.09 -1.45 -12.08
N ALA A 337 14.92 -1.95 -11.67
CA ALA A 337 13.59 -1.54 -12.15
C ALA A 337 12.59 -1.61 -11.01
N VAL A 338 11.43 -0.99 -11.21
CA VAL A 338 10.26 -1.02 -10.30
C VAL A 338 9.42 -2.25 -10.58
#